data_e9b2185579981484397e18511a5af949
#
_entry.id   e9b2185579981484397e18511a5af949
#
_cell.length_a   1.000
_cell.length_b   1.000
_cell.length_c   1.000
_cell.angle_alpha   90.00
_cell.angle_beta   90.00
_cell.angle_gamma   90.00
#
_symmetry.space_group_name_H-M   'P 1'
#
loop_
_entity.id
_entity.type
_entity.pdbx_description
1 polymer ?
#
loop_
_entity_poly.entity_id
_entity_poly.type
_entity_poly.pdbx_seq_one_letter_code
_entity_poly.pdbx_strand_id
1 'polypeptide(L)'
;MGPRSDVSCAKLGGICQPHRYICQGRYLKDKCLGAKTRQCCMPVGVWSILCAGHHNNRVRSCDAHGCGAFNSRRGDDLHKAVDLVCDDYGIVNTPFSGSLAGPVSRKDSAGHQYDGVKLLNDVHCVKIFNIRPFHYMGPVAQGEALGYLLPLQERFSGITSHLELQMCDSSDPSPFI
;
A
#
# COMPACT_ATOMS: atom_id res chain seq x y z
N MET A 1 25.07 -0.84 -3.53
CA MET A 1 25.69 -0.56 -2.22
C MET A 1 24.64 -0.58 -1.12
N GLY A 2 24.92 -1.28 -0.01
CA GLY A 2 24.03 -1.25 1.13
C GLY A 2 24.07 0.09 1.86
N PRO A 3 23.14 0.36 2.80
CA PRO A 3 23.11 1.58 3.60
C PRO A 3 24.33 1.64 4.52
N ARG A 4 24.78 2.86 4.82
CA ARG A 4 25.91 3.10 5.71
C ARG A 4 25.58 3.03 7.19
N SER A 5 24.28 2.84 7.53
CA SER A 5 23.80 2.71 8.89
C SER A 5 22.47 1.97 8.91
N ASP A 6 22.03 1.57 10.08
CA ASP A 6 20.73 0.92 10.28
C ASP A 6 19.56 1.92 10.31
N VAL A 7 19.81 3.20 10.08
CA VAL A 7 18.78 4.25 10.13
C VAL A 7 17.66 3.97 9.12
N SER A 8 17.99 3.45 7.94
CA SER A 8 16.99 3.11 6.92
C SER A 8 15.96 2.11 7.45
N CYS A 9 16.41 1.10 8.19
CA CYS A 9 15.52 0.11 8.82
C CYS A 9 14.74 0.72 9.99
N ALA A 10 15.45 1.45 10.88
CA ALA A 10 14.84 2.05 12.06
C ALA A 10 13.74 3.06 11.69
N LYS A 11 13.93 3.85 10.64
CA LYS A 11 12.92 4.79 10.14
C LYS A 11 11.64 4.09 9.70
N LEU A 12 11.74 2.86 9.21
CA LEU A 12 10.59 2.06 8.81
C LEU A 12 9.93 1.35 10.00
N GLY A 13 10.51 1.45 11.20
CA GLY A 13 10.01 0.77 12.39
C GLY A 13 10.52 -0.66 12.54
N GLY A 14 11.57 -1.02 11.80
CA GLY A 14 12.15 -2.35 11.83
C GLY A 14 13.39 -2.46 12.71
N ILE A 15 13.90 -3.68 12.84
CA ILE A 15 15.11 -4.02 13.60
C ILE A 15 16.05 -4.80 12.68
N CYS A 16 17.31 -4.39 12.61
CA CYS A 16 18.34 -5.11 11.87
C CYS A 16 18.84 -6.31 12.66
N GLN A 17 18.78 -7.49 12.05
CA GLN A 17 19.24 -8.73 12.66
C GLN A 17 19.56 -9.75 11.56
N PRO A 18 20.33 -10.82 11.89
CA PRO A 18 20.58 -11.90 10.92
C PRO A 18 19.26 -12.51 10.43
N HIS A 19 19.12 -12.67 9.13
CA HIS A 19 17.86 -13.16 8.54
C HIS A 19 17.52 -14.61 8.94
N ARG A 20 18.48 -15.35 9.53
CA ARG A 20 18.22 -16.68 10.10
C ARG A 20 17.41 -16.64 11.40
N TYR A 21 17.31 -15.47 12.04
CA TYR A 21 16.51 -15.30 13.24
C TYR A 21 15.02 -15.20 12.88
N ILE A 22 14.17 -15.61 13.81
CA ILE A 22 12.72 -15.52 13.60
C ILE A 22 12.33 -14.05 13.53
N CYS A 23 11.55 -13.71 12.50
CA CYS A 23 10.96 -12.39 12.33
C CYS A 23 9.44 -12.58 12.24
N GLN A 24 8.69 -11.91 13.12
CA GLN A 24 7.22 -12.03 13.13
C GLN A 24 6.57 -11.43 11.91
N GLY A 25 7.21 -10.43 11.29
CA GLY A 25 6.76 -9.83 10.05
C GLY A 25 7.55 -10.34 8.86
N ARG A 26 8.22 -9.44 8.16
CA ARG A 26 8.99 -9.74 6.96
C ARG A 26 10.38 -9.14 7.03
N TYR A 27 11.33 -9.79 6.35
CA TYR A 27 12.66 -9.22 6.16
C TYR A 27 12.72 -8.35 4.91
N LEU A 28 13.30 -7.16 5.05
CA LEU A 28 13.64 -6.27 3.93
C LEU A 28 15.16 -6.30 3.74
N LYS A 29 15.58 -6.46 2.49
CA LYS A 29 16.99 -6.42 2.10
C LYS A 29 17.48 -4.98 1.97
N ASP A 30 18.80 -4.80 2.08
CA ASP A 30 19.48 -3.52 1.79
C ASP A 30 19.03 -2.35 2.67
N LYS A 31 18.58 -2.63 3.89
CA LYS A 31 18.19 -1.62 4.88
C LYS A 31 19.09 -1.61 6.11
N CYS A 32 20.09 -2.50 6.15
CA CYS A 32 20.98 -2.69 7.31
C CYS A 32 22.44 -2.61 6.91
N LEU A 33 23.25 -2.07 7.84
CA LEU A 33 24.70 -2.02 7.67
C LEU A 33 25.31 -3.43 7.74
N GLY A 34 26.38 -3.66 7.00
CA GLY A 34 27.17 -4.89 7.08
C GLY A 34 26.79 -5.94 6.06
N ALA A 35 26.91 -7.22 6.45
CA ALA A 35 26.69 -8.34 5.55
C ALA A 35 25.25 -8.40 5.04
N LYS A 36 25.06 -8.94 3.83
CA LYS A 36 23.73 -9.11 3.22
C LYS A 36 22.82 -10.05 4.02
N THR A 37 23.38 -10.88 4.87
CA THR A 37 22.65 -11.76 5.79
C THR A 37 21.98 -10.98 6.92
N ARG A 38 22.41 -9.74 7.16
CA ARG A 38 21.81 -8.84 8.13
C ARG A 38 20.73 -8.05 7.45
N GLN A 39 19.49 -8.29 7.84
CA GLN A 39 18.31 -7.73 7.16
C GLN A 39 17.39 -7.04 8.16
N CYS A 40 16.53 -6.17 7.64
CA CYS A 40 15.56 -5.43 8.44
C CYS A 40 14.33 -6.30 8.69
N CYS A 41 14.13 -6.69 9.96
CA CYS A 41 12.91 -7.37 10.38
C CYS A 41 11.82 -6.32 10.63
N MET A 42 10.80 -6.32 9.79
CA MET A 42 9.65 -5.44 9.92
C MET A 42 8.58 -6.11 10.78
N PRO A 43 7.95 -5.37 11.71
CA PRO A 43 6.83 -5.93 12.48
C PRO A 43 5.61 -6.19 11.59
N VAL A 44 4.71 -7.06 12.04
CA VAL A 44 3.44 -7.30 11.36
C VAL A 44 2.56 -6.04 11.49
N GLY A 45 2.06 -5.55 10.35
CA GLY A 45 1.06 -4.48 10.37
C GLY A 45 1.60 -3.12 10.83
N VAL A 46 2.55 -2.54 10.10
CA VAL A 46 3.09 -1.20 10.39
C VAL A 46 2.05 -0.12 10.14
N TRP A 47 1.24 -0.27 9.10
CA TRP A 47 0.19 0.69 8.74
C TRP A 47 -1.16 0.27 9.29
N SER A 48 -2.02 1.25 9.56
CA SER A 48 -3.39 0.99 9.97
C SER A 48 -4.19 0.34 8.85
N ILE A 49 -5.27 -0.35 9.23
CA ILE A 49 -6.20 -0.96 8.28
C ILE A 49 -6.89 0.16 7.49
N LEU A 50 -6.84 0.07 6.16
CA LEU A 50 -7.41 1.10 5.29
C LEU A 50 -8.93 0.96 5.15
N CYS A 51 -9.44 -0.26 5.01
CA CYS A 51 -10.88 -0.44 4.83
C CYS A 51 -11.58 -0.58 6.18
N ALA A 52 -12.44 0.37 6.52
CA ALA A 52 -13.15 0.38 7.80
C ALA A 52 -13.99 -0.88 7.96
N GLY A 53 -13.99 -1.44 9.16
CA GLY A 53 -14.74 -2.66 9.49
C GLY A 53 -14.06 -3.97 9.13
N HIS A 54 -12.95 -3.93 8.43
CA HIS A 54 -12.13 -5.11 8.13
C HIS A 54 -11.13 -5.36 9.25
N HIS A 55 -10.77 -6.64 9.44
CA HIS A 55 -9.82 -7.03 10.50
C HIS A 55 -8.36 -6.88 10.10
N ASN A 56 -8.08 -6.79 8.79
CA ASN A 56 -6.73 -6.65 8.25
C ASN A 56 -6.77 -6.00 6.87
N ASN A 57 -5.59 -5.63 6.37
CA ASN A 57 -5.40 -5.20 4.99
C ASN A 57 -5.26 -6.45 4.11
N ARG A 58 -6.37 -6.90 3.57
CA ARG A 58 -6.41 -8.13 2.78
C ARG A 58 -6.17 -7.85 1.31
N VAL A 59 -5.14 -8.48 0.75
CA VAL A 59 -4.86 -8.41 -0.68
C VAL A 59 -5.93 -9.18 -1.46
N ARG A 60 -6.45 -8.56 -2.52
CA ARG A 60 -7.47 -9.16 -3.37
C ARG A 60 -6.97 -10.46 -4.01
N SER A 61 -7.73 -11.54 -3.83
CA SER A 61 -7.47 -12.82 -4.51
C SER A 61 -7.79 -12.67 -6.00
N CYS A 62 -7.31 -13.62 -6.80
CA CYS A 62 -7.59 -13.63 -8.23
C CYS A 62 -9.08 -13.84 -8.50
N ASP A 63 -9.61 -13.07 -9.44
CA ASP A 63 -10.98 -13.19 -9.96
C ASP A 63 -10.94 -13.10 -11.49
N ALA A 64 -12.10 -13.00 -12.14
CA ALA A 64 -12.18 -12.91 -13.61
C ALA A 64 -11.48 -11.65 -14.17
N HIS A 65 -11.21 -10.66 -13.33
CA HIS A 65 -10.58 -9.38 -13.72
C HIS A 65 -9.10 -9.30 -13.33
N GLY A 66 -8.52 -10.38 -12.82
CA GLY A 66 -7.10 -10.46 -12.47
C GLY A 66 -6.85 -10.67 -10.98
N CYS A 67 -5.60 -10.53 -10.59
CA CYS A 67 -5.13 -10.75 -9.22
C CYS A 67 -4.66 -9.43 -8.61
N GLY A 68 -4.82 -9.28 -7.29
CA GLY A 68 -4.49 -8.04 -6.59
C GLY A 68 -3.07 -7.96 -6.03
N ALA A 69 -2.32 -9.05 -6.04
CA ALA A 69 -0.97 -9.06 -5.46
C ALA A 69 0.02 -8.24 -6.29
N PHE A 70 1.05 -7.73 -5.61
CA PHE A 70 2.15 -7.02 -6.26
C PHE A 70 2.84 -7.94 -7.29
N ASN A 71 3.20 -7.38 -8.44
CA ASN A 71 3.78 -8.10 -9.58
C ASN A 71 2.84 -9.13 -10.23
N SER A 72 1.56 -9.11 -9.95
CA SER A 72 0.58 -9.89 -10.71
C SER A 72 0.58 -9.44 -12.17
N ARG A 73 0.35 -10.37 -13.07
CA ARG A 73 0.34 -10.07 -14.51
C ARG A 73 -0.95 -9.34 -14.89
N ARG A 74 -0.79 -8.21 -15.62
CA ARG A 74 -1.87 -7.41 -16.20
C ARG A 74 -1.65 -7.31 -17.71
N GLY A 75 -2.08 -8.33 -18.46
CA GLY A 75 -1.74 -8.41 -19.88
C GLY A 75 -0.22 -8.55 -20.03
N ASP A 76 0.43 -7.59 -20.72
CA ASP A 76 1.89 -7.56 -20.89
C ASP A 76 2.62 -6.86 -19.75
N ASP A 77 1.89 -6.20 -18.84
CA ASP A 77 2.48 -5.44 -17.73
C ASP A 77 2.37 -6.18 -16.41
N LEU A 78 3.14 -5.73 -15.42
CA LEU A 78 3.06 -6.19 -14.05
C LEU A 78 2.33 -5.16 -13.20
N HIS A 79 1.53 -5.66 -12.27
CA HIS A 79 0.81 -4.82 -11.30
C HIS A 79 1.79 -4.28 -10.25
N LYS A 80 2.19 -3.02 -10.37
CA LYS A 80 3.16 -2.37 -9.46
C LYS A 80 2.48 -1.70 -8.27
N ALA A 81 1.45 -2.35 -7.74
CA ALA A 81 0.67 -1.94 -6.58
C ALA A 81 0.06 -3.18 -5.95
N VAL A 82 -0.67 -3.01 -4.86
CA VAL A 82 -1.53 -4.06 -4.31
C VAL A 82 -2.97 -3.57 -4.29
N ASP A 83 -3.89 -4.49 -4.56
CA ASP A 83 -5.31 -4.24 -4.40
C ASP A 83 -5.75 -4.74 -3.04
N LEU A 84 -6.28 -3.86 -2.20
CA LEU A 84 -6.79 -4.20 -0.87
C LEU A 84 -8.31 -4.30 -0.92
N VAL A 85 -8.85 -5.42 -0.47
CA VAL A 85 -10.29 -5.66 -0.46
C VAL A 85 -11.00 -4.61 0.37
N CYS A 86 -12.02 -3.98 -0.21
CA CYS A 86 -12.81 -2.95 0.43
C CYS A 86 -14.21 -2.95 -0.17
N ASP A 87 -15.18 -2.51 0.62
CA ASP A 87 -16.58 -2.49 0.17
C ASP A 87 -16.89 -1.22 -0.62
N ASP A 88 -17.70 -1.34 -1.67
CA ASP A 88 -18.18 -0.18 -2.42
C ASP A 88 -18.82 0.83 -1.45
N TYR A 89 -18.45 2.09 -1.57
CA TYR A 89 -18.89 3.19 -0.70
C TYR A 89 -18.43 3.08 0.75
N GLY A 90 -17.61 2.06 1.09
CA GLY A 90 -17.07 1.91 2.44
C GLY A 90 -16.06 3.00 2.77
N ILE A 91 -15.94 3.33 4.06
CA ILE A 91 -14.97 4.31 4.53
C ILE A 91 -13.56 3.74 4.38
N VAL A 92 -12.66 4.56 3.86
CA VAL A 92 -11.23 4.27 3.78
C VAL A 92 -10.50 5.14 4.80
N ASN A 93 -9.71 4.50 5.65
CA ASN A 93 -8.95 5.16 6.72
C ASN A 93 -7.51 5.40 6.30
N THR A 94 -6.88 6.37 6.92
CA THR A 94 -5.50 6.78 6.65
C THR A 94 -4.51 5.75 7.19
N PRO A 95 -3.61 5.19 6.34
CA PRO A 95 -2.69 4.13 6.78
C PRO A 95 -1.58 4.62 7.72
N PHE A 96 -1.13 5.85 7.57
CA PHE A 96 -0.09 6.47 8.41
C PHE A 96 -0.29 7.97 8.46
N SER A 97 0.20 8.60 9.52
CA SER A 97 0.12 10.07 9.65
C SER A 97 1.02 10.75 8.62
N GLY A 98 0.52 11.79 7.98
CA GLY A 98 1.26 12.52 6.96
C GLY A 98 0.45 13.67 6.41
N SER A 99 0.74 14.05 5.17
CA SER A 99 0.03 15.11 4.46
C SER A 99 -0.50 14.62 3.13
N LEU A 100 -1.73 14.98 2.83
CA LEU A 100 -2.28 14.80 1.49
C LEU A 100 -1.64 15.81 0.54
N ALA A 101 -1.28 15.38 -0.65
CA ALA A 101 -0.50 16.17 -1.60
C ALA A 101 -1.18 16.27 -2.97
N GLY A 102 -2.50 16.27 -3.00
CA GLY A 102 -3.28 16.50 -4.20
C GLY A 102 -3.87 15.25 -4.83
N PRO A 103 -4.75 15.45 -5.82
CA PRO A 103 -5.38 14.34 -6.51
C PRO A 103 -4.38 13.58 -7.39
N VAL A 104 -4.63 12.28 -7.55
CA VAL A 104 -3.95 11.44 -8.53
C VAL A 104 -4.99 10.70 -9.36
N SER A 105 -4.63 10.34 -10.58
CA SER A 105 -5.47 9.50 -11.42
C SER A 105 -4.60 8.65 -12.33
N ARG A 106 -5.16 7.53 -12.79
CA ARG A 106 -4.54 6.69 -13.82
C ARG A 106 -5.62 6.10 -14.71
N LYS A 107 -5.22 5.67 -15.90
CA LYS A 107 -6.08 4.91 -16.80
C LYS A 107 -5.49 3.53 -17.01
N ASP A 108 -6.36 2.51 -17.09
CA ASP A 108 -5.95 1.18 -17.51
C ASP A 108 -5.84 1.09 -19.04
N SER A 109 -5.44 -0.07 -19.57
CA SER A 109 -5.30 -0.29 -21.02
C SER A 109 -6.62 -0.16 -21.76
N ALA A 110 -7.76 -0.35 -21.09
CA ALA A 110 -9.10 -0.22 -21.66
C ALA A 110 -9.65 1.22 -21.56
N GLY A 111 -8.90 2.15 -20.96
CA GLY A 111 -9.29 3.56 -20.82
C GLY A 111 -10.12 3.88 -19.59
N HIS A 112 -10.34 2.92 -18.69
CA HIS A 112 -11.03 3.19 -17.42
C HIS A 112 -10.15 4.05 -16.53
N GLN A 113 -10.73 5.12 -15.99
CA GLN A 113 -10.03 6.04 -15.09
C GLN A 113 -10.26 5.68 -13.63
N TYR A 114 -9.19 5.73 -12.86
CA TYR A 114 -9.20 5.50 -11.42
C TYR A 114 -8.64 6.73 -10.74
N ASP A 115 -9.43 7.33 -9.87
CA ASP A 115 -9.07 8.55 -9.15
C ASP A 115 -8.68 8.22 -7.73
N GLY A 116 -7.87 9.10 -7.13
CA GLY A 116 -7.44 8.93 -5.77
C GLY A 116 -6.65 10.14 -5.26
N VAL A 117 -5.83 9.88 -4.25
CA VAL A 117 -5.06 10.92 -3.57
C VAL A 117 -3.65 10.43 -3.23
N LYS A 118 -2.70 11.35 -3.24
CA LYS A 118 -1.32 11.10 -2.79
C LYS A 118 -1.20 11.45 -1.31
N LEU A 119 -0.58 10.56 -0.55
CA LEU A 119 -0.31 10.71 0.88
C LEU A 119 1.17 10.47 1.14
N LEU A 120 1.82 11.36 1.87
CA LEU A 120 3.24 11.22 2.17
C LEU A 120 3.62 11.77 3.53
N ASN A 121 4.73 11.26 4.05
CA ASN A 121 5.47 11.82 5.18
C ASN A 121 6.98 11.68 4.89
N ASP A 122 7.83 11.86 5.91
CA ASP A 122 9.28 11.79 5.73
C ASP A 122 9.80 10.41 5.33
N VAL A 123 9.00 9.36 5.55
CA VAL A 123 9.40 7.96 5.34
C VAL A 123 8.64 7.32 4.19
N HIS A 124 7.33 7.55 4.12
CA HIS A 124 6.42 6.86 3.20
C HIS A 124 5.79 7.82 2.21
N CYS A 125 5.57 7.33 1.00
CA CYS A 125 4.80 8.02 -0.03
C CYS A 125 3.95 6.99 -0.77
N VAL A 126 2.63 7.19 -0.76
CA VAL A 126 1.69 6.31 -1.45
C VAL A 126 0.70 7.09 -2.29
N LYS A 127 0.21 6.42 -3.33
CA LYS A 127 -0.97 6.83 -4.09
C LYS A 127 -2.06 5.82 -3.82
N ILE A 128 -3.23 6.28 -3.42
CA ILE A 128 -4.38 5.43 -3.13
C ILE A 128 -5.42 5.71 -4.20
N PHE A 129 -5.70 4.72 -5.04
CA PHE A 129 -6.63 4.85 -6.16
C PHE A 129 -7.96 4.18 -5.86
N ASN A 130 -8.98 4.59 -6.58
CA ASN A 130 -10.36 4.14 -6.50
C ASN A 130 -11.05 4.59 -5.22
N ILE A 131 -10.64 5.75 -4.72
CA ILE A 131 -11.27 6.38 -3.57
C ILE A 131 -11.67 7.82 -3.91
N ARG A 132 -12.68 8.32 -3.21
CA ARG A 132 -13.02 9.73 -3.18
C ARG A 132 -12.65 10.29 -1.82
N PRO A 133 -11.56 11.06 -1.71
CA PRO A 133 -11.17 11.63 -0.43
C PRO A 133 -12.07 12.78 -0.03
N PHE A 134 -12.20 12.97 1.29
CA PHE A 134 -12.94 14.13 1.82
C PHE A 134 -12.18 15.44 1.61
N HIS A 135 -10.83 15.35 1.58
CA HIS A 135 -9.93 16.46 1.28
C HIS A 135 -8.76 15.94 0.44
N TYR A 136 -8.18 16.82 -0.37
CA TYR A 136 -7.06 16.49 -1.24
C TYR A 136 -5.73 17.03 -0.74
N MET A 137 -5.74 17.94 0.22
CA MET A 137 -4.55 18.62 0.73
C MET A 137 -4.62 18.72 2.24
N GLY A 138 -3.45 18.75 2.88
CA GLY A 138 -3.30 19.03 4.29
C GLY A 138 -3.02 17.82 5.16
N PRO A 139 -2.82 18.05 6.47
CA PRO A 139 -2.43 16.99 7.39
C PRO A 139 -3.55 16.00 7.65
N VAL A 140 -3.17 14.73 7.82
CA VAL A 140 -4.07 13.65 8.23
C VAL A 140 -3.37 12.78 9.26
N ALA A 141 -4.12 12.25 10.21
CA ALA A 141 -3.61 11.35 11.24
C ALA A 141 -3.87 9.89 10.87
N GLN A 142 -2.97 9.02 11.29
CA GLN A 142 -3.13 7.58 11.13
C GLN A 142 -4.49 7.13 11.71
N GLY A 143 -5.25 6.36 10.94
CA GLY A 143 -6.57 5.87 11.33
C GLY A 143 -7.71 6.85 11.11
N GLU A 144 -7.43 8.10 10.75
CA GLU A 144 -8.46 9.09 10.43
C GLU A 144 -9.19 8.71 9.13
N ALA A 145 -10.49 8.94 9.07
CA ALA A 145 -11.27 8.71 7.87
C ALA A 145 -10.76 9.60 6.72
N LEU A 146 -10.34 8.98 5.64
CA LEU A 146 -9.72 9.65 4.49
C LEU A 146 -10.74 9.97 3.41
N GLY A 147 -11.69 9.08 3.20
CA GLY A 147 -12.67 9.17 2.14
C GLY A 147 -13.51 7.90 2.06
N TYR A 148 -14.04 7.61 0.89
CA TYR A 148 -14.79 6.38 0.67
C TYR A 148 -14.41 5.73 -0.66
N LEU A 149 -14.66 4.42 -0.75
CA LEU A 149 -14.35 3.63 -1.94
C LEU A 149 -15.35 3.96 -3.05
N LEU A 150 -14.82 4.22 -4.26
CA LEU A 150 -15.66 4.36 -5.44
C LEU A 150 -16.15 2.97 -5.89
N PRO A 151 -17.38 2.86 -6.40
CA PRO A 151 -17.96 1.56 -6.73
C PRO A 151 -17.26 0.92 -7.94
N LEU A 152 -16.85 -0.34 -7.80
CA LEU A 152 -16.27 -1.12 -8.89
C LEU A 152 -17.26 -2.09 -9.50
N GLN A 153 -18.17 -2.65 -8.71
CA GLN A 153 -19.12 -3.65 -9.21
C GLN A 153 -20.10 -3.07 -10.24
N GLU A 154 -20.33 -1.77 -10.18
CA GLU A 154 -21.13 -1.06 -11.19
C GLU A 154 -20.43 -1.02 -12.57
N ARG A 155 -19.08 -1.06 -12.57
CA ARG A 155 -18.26 -1.02 -13.80
C ARG A 155 -17.82 -2.39 -14.26
N PHE A 156 -17.58 -3.31 -13.34
CA PHE A 156 -17.01 -4.64 -13.58
C PHE A 156 -17.83 -5.69 -12.85
N SER A 157 -18.71 -6.40 -13.57
CA SER A 157 -19.52 -7.45 -12.98
C SER A 157 -18.64 -8.57 -12.40
N GLY A 158 -18.92 -8.96 -11.17
CA GLY A 158 -18.22 -10.06 -10.50
C GLY A 158 -16.83 -9.73 -9.94
N ILE A 159 -16.37 -8.48 -10.05
CA ILE A 159 -15.10 -8.09 -9.47
C ILE A 159 -15.20 -8.02 -7.93
N THR A 160 -14.12 -8.37 -7.24
CA THR A 160 -14.01 -8.08 -5.81
C THR A 160 -13.65 -6.61 -5.64
N SER A 161 -14.51 -5.83 -5.01
CA SER A 161 -14.29 -4.39 -4.81
C SER A 161 -13.04 -4.16 -3.95
N HIS A 162 -12.25 -3.16 -4.33
CA HIS A 162 -10.95 -2.91 -3.72
C HIS A 162 -10.48 -1.48 -3.98
N LEU A 163 -9.57 -1.02 -3.13
CA LEU A 163 -8.71 0.12 -3.44
C LEU A 163 -7.37 -0.37 -3.98
N GLU A 164 -6.67 0.48 -4.70
CA GLU A 164 -5.32 0.17 -5.18
C GLU A 164 -4.32 1.03 -4.42
N LEU A 165 -3.35 0.38 -3.80
CA LEU A 165 -2.30 1.03 -3.00
C LEU A 165 -0.98 0.90 -3.73
N GLN A 166 -0.44 2.03 -4.19
CA GLN A 166 0.81 2.09 -4.93
C GLN A 166 1.83 2.94 -4.18
N MET A 167 3.03 2.40 -4.00
CA MET A 167 4.15 3.22 -3.53
C MET A 167 4.53 4.24 -4.62
N CYS A 168 4.93 5.45 -4.23
CA CYS A 168 5.30 6.49 -5.20
C CYS A 168 6.48 6.07 -6.08
N ASP A 169 7.36 5.22 -5.58
CA ASP A 169 8.51 4.67 -6.32
C ASP A 169 8.21 3.32 -7.00
N SER A 170 6.97 2.89 -7.00
CA SER A 170 6.51 1.61 -7.56
C SER A 170 7.11 0.37 -6.89
N SER A 171 7.64 0.50 -5.68
CA SER A 171 8.11 -0.65 -4.89
C SER A 171 6.92 -1.40 -4.26
N ASP A 172 7.22 -2.57 -3.68
CA ASP A 172 6.21 -3.45 -3.08
C ASP A 172 5.74 -2.89 -1.73
N PRO A 173 4.44 -2.54 -1.58
CA PRO A 173 3.91 -2.09 -0.31
C PRO A 173 3.60 -3.22 0.68
N SER A 174 3.65 -4.48 0.25
CA SER A 174 3.27 -5.64 1.07
C SER A 174 3.95 -5.70 2.45
N PRO A 175 5.23 -5.30 2.62
CA PRO A 175 5.85 -5.32 3.95
C PRO A 175 5.18 -4.44 5.00
N PHE A 176 4.38 -3.46 4.60
CA PHE A 176 3.79 -2.48 5.51
C PHE A 176 2.31 -2.74 5.83
N ILE A 177 1.68 -3.67 5.15
CA ILE A 177 0.24 -3.94 5.31
C ILE A 177 -0.05 -5.20 6.12
#